data_11f85673a6ce132058ac7b1d66d59ef5
#
_entry.id   11f85673a6ce132058ac7b1d66d59ef5
#
_cell.length_a   1.000
_cell.length_b   1.000
_cell.length_c   1.000
_cell.angle_alpha   90.00
_cell.angle_beta   90.00
_cell.angle_gamma   90.00
#
_symmetry.space_group_name_H-M   'P 1'
#
loop_
_entity.id
_entity.type
_entity.pdbx_description
1 polymer ?
#
loop_
_entity_poly.entity_id
_entity_poly.type
_entity_poly.pdbx_seq_one_letter_code
_entity_poly.pdbx_strand_id
1 'polypeptide(L)'
;MKMAALQRFSKMKYGCVGVLVALTFITPSRAVWPEKNPAEAVRNFYAWYVHEVANGSRPLEKEREQMRKFVTEGLLSRINKMPKGPGGLDGDFFLNTREVDPEWGKNVAVSNYYVGKTMSKLGVILTGRKLGDRQFEVKVLFQEGAWKIDEVKFSD
;
A
#
# COMPACT_ATOMS: atom_id res chain seq x y z
N MET A 1 -58.99 -64.01 32.47
CA MET A 1 -59.76 -63.17 31.59
C MET A 1 -59.06 -61.82 31.39
N LYS A 2 -58.94 -61.36 30.14
CA LYS A 2 -58.52 -60.04 29.64
C LYS A 2 -57.00 -59.79 29.60
N MET A 3 -56.44 -60.05 28.51
CA MET A 3 -56.20 -59.29 27.26
C MET A 3 -55.10 -58.24 27.42
N ALA A 4 -53.94 -58.61 26.92
CA ALA A 4 -52.82 -57.80 26.69
C ALA A 4 -53.01 -56.86 25.49
N ALA A 5 -52.58 -55.61 25.59
CA ALA A 5 -52.39 -54.76 24.47
C ALA A 5 -50.91 -54.38 24.35
N LEU A 6 -50.27 -54.96 23.34
CA LEU A 6 -48.93 -54.58 22.91
C LEU A 6 -49.02 -53.21 22.20
N GLN A 7 -48.33 -52.20 22.73
CA GLN A 7 -48.00 -51.02 21.95
C GLN A 7 -46.55 -51.13 21.51
N ARG A 8 -46.40 -51.23 20.18
CA ARG A 8 -45.12 -51.11 19.48
C ARG A 8 -44.68 -49.65 19.44
N PHE A 9 -43.62 -49.35 20.14
CA PHE A 9 -42.93 -48.07 19.95
C PHE A 9 -42.01 -48.16 18.74
N SER A 10 -42.39 -47.44 17.69
CA SER A 10 -41.59 -47.14 16.51
C SER A 10 -40.36 -46.29 16.86
N LYS A 11 -39.18 -46.81 16.60
CA LYS A 11 -37.92 -46.10 16.78
C LYS A 11 -37.77 -45.11 15.62
N MET A 12 -38.02 -43.84 15.88
CA MET A 12 -37.70 -42.74 14.97
C MET A 12 -36.20 -42.46 15.04
N LYS A 13 -35.50 -42.76 13.97
CA LYS A 13 -34.08 -42.42 13.76
C LYS A 13 -34.02 -40.95 13.35
N TYR A 14 -33.62 -40.09 14.27
CA TYR A 14 -33.25 -38.72 13.92
C TYR A 14 -31.85 -38.70 13.31
N GLY A 15 -31.76 -38.51 12.01
CA GLY A 15 -30.51 -38.22 11.30
C GLY A 15 -30.08 -36.80 11.65
N CYS A 16 -29.00 -36.66 12.35
CA CYS A 16 -28.32 -35.38 12.52
C CYS A 16 -27.73 -34.93 11.17
N VAL A 17 -28.41 -34.03 10.49
CA VAL A 17 -27.81 -33.29 9.37
C VAL A 17 -26.95 -32.19 9.98
N GLY A 18 -25.64 -32.43 10.04
CA GLY A 18 -24.67 -31.43 10.44
C GLY A 18 -24.56 -30.36 9.35
N VAL A 19 -25.16 -29.20 9.60
CA VAL A 19 -24.93 -28.01 8.77
C VAL A 19 -23.55 -27.47 9.09
N LEU A 20 -22.60 -27.70 8.20
CA LEU A 20 -21.25 -27.15 8.26
C LEU A 20 -21.34 -25.68 7.83
N VAL A 21 -21.48 -24.77 8.78
CA VAL A 21 -21.39 -23.32 8.54
C VAL A 21 -19.93 -22.99 8.30
N ALA A 22 -19.55 -22.86 7.03
CA ALA A 22 -18.24 -22.32 6.66
C ALA A 22 -18.21 -20.81 7.00
N LEU A 23 -17.57 -20.47 8.13
CA LEU A 23 -17.23 -19.10 8.45
C LEU A 23 -16.17 -18.61 7.45
N THR A 24 -16.60 -17.95 6.38
CA THR A 24 -15.71 -17.18 5.53
C THR A 24 -15.25 -15.97 6.33
N PHE A 25 -14.00 -15.98 6.79
CA PHE A 25 -13.33 -14.81 7.32
C PHE A 25 -13.14 -13.82 6.17
N ILE A 26 -14.06 -12.88 6.04
CA ILE A 26 -13.88 -11.69 5.21
C ILE A 26 -12.85 -10.86 5.97
N THR A 27 -11.59 -10.97 5.59
CA THR A 27 -10.57 -10.03 6.05
C THR A 27 -10.99 -8.65 5.51
N PRO A 28 -11.21 -7.65 6.36
CA PRO A 28 -11.51 -6.31 5.88
C PRO A 28 -10.29 -5.85 5.09
N SER A 29 -10.44 -5.72 3.77
CA SER A 29 -9.54 -4.91 2.96
C SER A 29 -9.42 -3.58 3.70
N ARG A 30 -8.23 -3.24 4.20
CA ARG A 30 -7.97 -1.92 4.74
C ARG A 30 -8.29 -0.94 3.61
N ALA A 31 -9.47 -0.36 3.66
CA ALA A 31 -9.80 0.75 2.81
C ALA A 31 -8.74 1.82 3.09
N VAL A 32 -7.87 2.07 2.11
CA VAL A 32 -6.93 3.20 2.18
C VAL A 32 -7.80 4.43 2.04
N TRP A 33 -8.16 5.02 3.17
CA TRP A 33 -8.89 6.28 3.21
C TRP A 33 -8.00 7.36 2.58
N PRO A 34 -8.55 8.26 1.77
CA PRO A 34 -7.78 9.37 1.23
C PRO A 34 -7.21 10.17 2.41
N GLU A 35 -5.89 10.20 2.51
CA GLU A 35 -5.19 10.90 3.60
C GLU A 35 -5.48 12.39 3.51
N LYS A 36 -6.06 12.94 4.56
CA LYS A 36 -6.34 14.38 4.66
C LYS A 36 -5.07 15.21 4.87
N ASN A 37 -4.01 14.57 5.36
CA ASN A 37 -2.73 15.18 5.68
C ASN A 37 -1.69 14.82 4.61
N PRO A 38 -1.08 15.81 3.92
CA PRO A 38 -0.07 15.55 2.90
C PRO A 38 1.15 14.78 3.42
N ALA A 39 1.58 15.02 4.67
CA ALA A 39 2.72 14.31 5.25
C ALA A 39 2.41 12.83 5.53
N GLU A 40 1.19 12.51 5.93
CA GLU A 40 0.76 11.11 6.10
C GLU A 40 0.68 10.38 4.76
N ALA A 41 0.13 11.03 3.73
CA ALA A 41 0.08 10.46 2.40
C ALA A 41 1.46 10.07 1.88
N VAL A 42 2.45 10.95 2.05
CA VAL A 42 3.84 10.70 1.66
C VAL A 42 4.47 9.60 2.51
N ARG A 43 4.28 9.62 3.84
CA ARG A 43 4.80 8.58 4.73
C ARG A 43 4.24 7.20 4.37
N ASN A 44 2.93 7.10 4.14
CA ASN A 44 2.27 5.84 3.79
C ASN A 44 2.72 5.33 2.42
N PHE A 45 2.94 6.23 1.46
CA PHE A 45 3.52 5.86 0.17
C PHE A 45 4.90 5.23 0.33
N TYR A 46 5.85 5.90 1.00
CA TYR A 46 7.21 5.37 1.12
C TYR A 46 7.28 4.11 1.98
N ALA A 47 6.46 3.99 3.04
CA ALA A 47 6.38 2.78 3.83
C ALA A 47 5.91 1.58 2.98
N TRP A 48 4.88 1.76 2.18
CA TRP A 48 4.39 0.75 1.26
C TRP A 48 5.38 0.48 0.12
N TYR A 49 5.85 1.53 -0.56
CA TYR A 49 6.69 1.40 -1.74
C TYR A 49 8.01 0.68 -1.46
N VAL A 50 8.71 1.10 -0.40
CA VAL A 50 9.96 0.44 0.04
C VAL A 50 9.71 -1.02 0.40
N HIS A 51 8.61 -1.33 1.08
CA HIS A 51 8.24 -2.70 1.41
C HIS A 51 8.08 -3.56 0.16
N GLU A 52 7.34 -3.09 -0.84
CA GLU A 52 7.14 -3.80 -2.10
C GLU A 52 8.46 -4.03 -2.84
N VAL A 53 9.27 -2.98 -3.00
CA VAL A 53 10.55 -3.09 -3.73
C VAL A 53 11.54 -4.00 -2.98
N ALA A 54 11.60 -3.92 -1.65
CA ALA A 54 12.45 -4.78 -0.82
C ALA A 54 12.07 -6.27 -0.92
N ASN A 55 10.80 -6.56 -1.21
CA ASN A 55 10.30 -7.92 -1.44
C ASN A 55 10.41 -8.36 -2.93
N GLY A 56 11.09 -7.57 -3.77
CA GLY A 56 11.31 -7.88 -5.18
C GLY A 56 10.13 -7.54 -6.11
N SER A 57 9.11 -6.84 -5.59
CA SER A 57 8.04 -6.30 -6.43
C SER A 57 8.57 -5.14 -7.29
N ARG A 58 7.84 -4.83 -8.37
CA ARG A 58 8.12 -3.70 -9.25
C ARG A 58 6.86 -2.84 -9.39
N PRO A 59 6.52 -2.02 -8.40
CA PRO A 59 5.24 -1.30 -8.37
C PRO A 59 5.01 -0.42 -9.60
N LEU A 60 6.04 0.26 -10.09
CA LEU A 60 5.97 1.08 -11.30
C LEU A 60 5.58 0.30 -12.57
N GLU A 61 5.91 -0.99 -12.64
CA GLU A 61 5.65 -1.82 -13.81
C GLU A 61 4.38 -2.66 -13.65
N LYS A 62 4.13 -3.19 -12.44
CA LYS A 62 3.12 -4.23 -12.20
C LYS A 62 1.93 -3.78 -11.35
N GLU A 63 2.07 -2.69 -10.59
CA GLU A 63 1.06 -2.26 -9.61
C GLU A 63 0.52 -0.85 -9.93
N ARG A 64 0.29 -0.57 -11.19
CA ARG A 64 -0.10 0.76 -11.67
C ARG A 64 -1.35 1.31 -10.98
N GLU A 65 -2.35 0.47 -10.74
CA GLU A 65 -3.57 0.89 -10.04
C GLU A 65 -3.31 1.30 -8.58
N GLN A 66 -2.41 0.59 -7.90
CA GLN A 66 -2.00 0.97 -6.55
C GLN A 66 -1.17 2.25 -6.56
N MET A 67 -0.25 2.39 -7.53
CA MET A 67 0.55 3.61 -7.72
C MET A 67 -0.33 4.85 -7.93
N ARG A 68 -1.42 4.75 -8.70
CA ARG A 68 -2.37 5.86 -8.94
C ARG A 68 -3.05 6.40 -7.69
N LYS A 69 -3.11 5.62 -6.63
CA LYS A 69 -3.65 6.09 -5.35
C LYS A 69 -2.72 7.09 -4.67
N PHE A 70 -1.42 6.97 -4.89
CA PHE A 70 -0.38 7.76 -4.24
C PHE A 70 0.32 8.76 -5.16
N VAL A 71 0.28 8.55 -6.46
CA VAL A 71 1.07 9.29 -7.46
C VAL A 71 0.16 9.84 -8.53
N THR A 72 0.43 11.08 -8.99
CA THR A 72 -0.35 11.67 -10.08
C THR A 72 -0.11 10.93 -11.39
N GLU A 73 -1.13 10.84 -12.23
CA GLU A 73 -0.98 10.25 -13.57
C GLU A 73 0.04 11.01 -14.42
N GLY A 74 0.15 12.33 -14.20
CA GLY A 74 1.16 13.17 -14.83
C GLY A 74 2.59 12.73 -14.50
N LEU A 75 2.88 12.44 -13.23
CA LEU A 75 4.20 11.94 -12.84
C LEU A 75 4.44 10.52 -13.37
N LEU A 76 3.49 9.61 -13.25
CA LEU A 76 3.60 8.25 -13.79
C LEU A 76 3.87 8.27 -15.32
N SER A 77 3.21 9.16 -16.04
CA SER A 77 3.42 9.32 -17.46
C SER A 77 4.82 9.86 -17.80
N ARG A 78 5.34 10.82 -17.00
CA ARG A 78 6.73 11.31 -17.17
C ARG A 78 7.75 10.20 -16.91
N ILE A 79 7.60 9.44 -15.84
CA ILE A 79 8.50 8.31 -15.49
C ILE A 79 8.54 7.28 -16.63
N ASN A 80 7.38 6.93 -17.19
CA ASN A 80 7.30 5.96 -18.29
C ASN A 80 8.01 6.41 -19.58
N LYS A 81 8.17 7.73 -19.78
CA LYS A 81 8.86 8.32 -20.94
C LYS A 81 10.36 8.52 -20.70
N MET A 82 10.85 8.34 -19.48
CA MET A 82 12.26 8.48 -19.18
C MET A 82 13.07 7.39 -19.87
N PRO A 83 14.21 7.74 -20.49
CA PRO A 83 15.13 6.74 -21.01
C PRO A 83 15.58 5.79 -19.89
N LYS A 84 15.67 4.50 -20.19
CA LYS A 84 16.19 3.48 -19.27
C LYS A 84 17.63 3.17 -19.62
N GLY A 85 18.49 3.07 -18.60
CA GLY A 85 19.91 2.73 -18.78
C GLY A 85 20.86 3.93 -18.76
N PRO A 86 22.08 3.80 -19.31
CA PRO A 86 23.12 4.83 -19.22
C PRO A 86 22.66 6.19 -19.76
N GLY A 87 22.68 7.22 -18.92
CA GLY A 87 22.19 8.56 -19.24
C GLY A 87 20.71 8.81 -19.02
N GLY A 88 19.97 7.80 -18.53
CA GLY A 88 18.57 7.91 -18.11
C GLY A 88 18.36 7.49 -16.65
N LEU A 89 17.22 6.85 -16.39
CA LEU A 89 16.91 6.34 -15.05
C LEU A 89 17.83 5.16 -14.73
N ASP A 90 18.79 5.37 -13.83
CA ASP A 90 19.74 4.36 -13.40
C ASP A 90 19.37 3.84 -11.99
N GLY A 91 18.27 3.13 -11.91
CA GLY A 91 17.73 2.58 -10.66
C GLY A 91 16.25 2.92 -10.46
N ASP A 92 15.82 2.86 -9.20
CA ASP A 92 14.46 3.18 -8.81
C ASP A 92 14.22 4.69 -8.81
N PHE A 93 13.12 5.14 -9.44
CA PHE A 93 12.80 6.57 -9.55
C PHE A 93 12.55 7.24 -8.20
N PHE A 94 11.83 6.58 -7.28
CA PHE A 94 11.43 7.18 -6.01
C PHE A 94 12.51 7.10 -4.92
N LEU A 95 13.49 6.21 -5.10
CA LEU A 95 14.55 5.97 -4.12
C LEU A 95 15.93 6.44 -4.63
N ASN A 96 16.05 6.77 -5.91
CA ASN A 96 17.30 7.16 -6.59
C ASN A 96 18.45 6.19 -6.30
N THR A 97 18.19 4.90 -6.43
CA THR A 97 19.17 3.86 -6.15
C THR A 97 18.80 2.55 -6.85
N ARG A 98 19.82 1.68 -7.05
CA ARG A 98 19.63 0.31 -7.55
C ARG A 98 19.34 -0.68 -6.44
N GLU A 99 19.75 -0.37 -5.20
CA GLU A 99 19.59 -1.23 -4.05
C GLU A 99 18.65 -0.60 -3.05
N VAL A 100 17.93 -1.42 -2.28
CA VAL A 100 16.94 -0.96 -1.32
C VAL A 100 17.31 -1.45 0.08
N ASP A 101 17.32 -0.52 1.03
CA ASP A 101 17.38 -0.85 2.45
C ASP A 101 15.96 -1.03 2.99
N PRO A 102 15.55 -2.24 3.45
CA PRO A 102 14.21 -2.46 3.99
C PRO A 102 13.87 -1.58 5.20
N GLU A 103 14.87 -1.06 5.91
CA GLU A 103 14.66 -0.17 7.06
C GLU A 103 14.12 1.19 6.65
N TRP A 104 14.36 1.64 5.43
CA TRP A 104 13.81 2.90 4.91
C TRP A 104 12.29 2.97 5.00
N GLY A 105 11.58 1.87 4.73
CA GLY A 105 10.13 1.81 4.81
C GLY A 105 9.58 1.89 6.24
N LYS A 106 10.39 1.54 7.24
CA LYS A 106 10.03 1.60 8.65
C LYS A 106 10.36 2.97 9.27
N ASN A 107 11.35 3.66 8.74
CA ASN A 107 11.92 4.88 9.29
C ASN A 107 11.75 6.05 8.30
N VAL A 108 10.50 6.42 8.03
CA VAL A 108 10.13 7.52 7.15
C VAL A 108 9.82 8.76 7.98
N ALA A 109 10.71 9.73 7.97
CA ALA A 109 10.47 11.05 8.55
C ALA A 109 10.00 12.02 7.46
N VAL A 110 8.93 12.77 7.73
CA VAL A 110 8.40 13.77 6.81
C VAL A 110 8.25 15.10 7.53
N SER A 111 8.81 16.15 6.96
CA SER A 111 8.72 17.53 7.41
C SER A 111 7.96 18.40 6.41
N ASN A 112 7.23 19.40 6.90
CA ASN A 112 6.47 20.32 6.06
C ASN A 112 7.31 21.55 5.74
N TYR A 113 7.62 21.79 4.46
CA TYR A 113 8.22 23.04 3.99
C TYR A 113 7.15 24.07 3.61
N TYR A 114 6.08 23.60 2.98
CA TYR A 114 4.92 24.42 2.61
C TYR A 114 3.67 23.55 2.61
N VAL A 115 2.59 24.01 3.22
CA VAL A 115 1.28 23.34 3.23
C VAL A 115 0.22 24.30 2.70
N GLY A 116 -0.32 23.99 1.54
CA GLY A 116 -1.42 24.72 0.91
C GLY A 116 -2.67 23.85 0.78
N LYS A 117 -3.73 24.43 0.24
CA LYS A 117 -5.02 23.74 0.09
C LYS A 117 -5.00 22.64 -0.99
N THR A 118 -4.25 22.86 -2.07
CA THR A 118 -4.22 22.00 -3.25
C THR A 118 -2.82 21.49 -3.61
N MET A 119 -1.78 22.08 -2.99
CA MET A 119 -0.39 21.74 -3.21
C MET A 119 0.40 21.89 -1.93
N SER A 120 1.31 20.96 -1.67
CA SER A 120 2.26 21.04 -0.55
C SER A 120 3.64 20.59 -0.99
N LYS A 121 4.68 21.10 -0.30
CA LYS A 121 6.07 20.68 -0.44
C LYS A 121 6.57 20.13 0.88
N LEU A 122 7.20 18.98 0.83
CA LEU A 122 7.57 18.19 1.99
C LEU A 122 9.01 17.72 1.86
N GLY A 123 9.76 17.76 2.95
CA GLY A 123 11.04 17.08 3.05
C GLY A 123 10.83 15.65 3.53
N VAL A 124 11.52 14.70 2.92
CA VAL A 124 11.49 13.30 3.30
C VAL A 124 12.88 12.81 3.63
N ILE A 125 13.00 12.10 4.74
CA ILE A 125 14.22 11.38 5.13
C ILE A 125 13.83 9.93 5.36
N LEU A 126 14.50 9.03 4.62
CA LEU A 126 14.43 7.60 4.83
C LEU A 126 15.69 7.17 5.54
N THR A 127 15.59 6.74 6.79
CA THR A 127 16.74 6.30 7.57
C THR A 127 17.00 4.82 7.41
N GLY A 128 18.20 4.48 6.94
CA GLY A 128 18.64 3.12 6.67
C GLY A 128 19.87 2.71 7.46
N ARG A 129 20.04 1.41 7.69
CA ARG A 129 21.21 0.87 8.40
C ARG A 129 22.32 0.42 7.47
N LYS A 130 21.97 -0.11 6.31
CA LYS A 130 22.92 -0.71 5.37
C LYS A 130 23.40 0.27 4.32
N LEU A 131 22.49 1.04 3.76
CA LEU A 131 22.73 1.94 2.64
C LEU A 131 22.73 3.42 3.03
N GLY A 132 22.67 3.72 4.35
CA GLY A 132 22.60 5.07 4.87
C GLY A 132 21.24 5.73 4.61
N ASP A 133 21.18 7.04 4.87
CA ASP A 133 19.96 7.81 4.76
C ASP A 133 19.76 8.30 3.32
N ARG A 134 18.47 8.48 2.94
CA ARG A 134 18.05 9.15 1.71
C ARG A 134 17.26 10.40 2.07
N GLN A 135 17.60 11.51 1.45
CA GLN A 135 16.92 12.78 1.66
C GLN A 135 16.49 13.39 0.34
N PHE A 136 15.25 13.88 0.30
CA PHE A 136 14.68 14.50 -0.89
C PHE A 136 13.47 15.37 -0.56
N GLU A 137 13.10 16.24 -1.52
CA GLU A 137 11.87 17.03 -1.50
C GLU A 137 10.79 16.34 -2.33
N VAL A 138 9.58 16.33 -1.81
CA VAL A 138 8.39 15.82 -2.50
C VAL A 138 7.36 16.93 -2.64
N LYS A 139 6.89 17.18 -3.86
CA LYS A 139 5.70 17.98 -4.11
C LYS A 139 4.49 17.08 -4.25
N VAL A 140 3.43 17.39 -3.52
CA VAL A 140 2.14 16.69 -3.60
C VAL A 140 1.04 17.63 -4.05
N LEU A 141 0.09 17.10 -4.80
CA LEU A 141 -1.13 17.77 -5.23
C LEU A 141 -2.36 17.08 -4.64
N PHE A 142 -3.35 17.87 -4.22
CA PHE A 142 -4.64 17.33 -3.81
C PHE A 142 -5.51 17.12 -5.04
N GLN A 143 -5.74 15.88 -5.41
CA GLN A 143 -6.51 15.47 -6.59
C GLN A 143 -7.43 14.32 -6.26
N GLU A 144 -8.65 14.33 -6.76
CA GLU A 144 -9.63 13.23 -6.57
C GLU A 144 -9.86 12.87 -5.10
N GLY A 145 -9.81 13.89 -4.22
CA GLY A 145 -10.03 13.70 -2.79
C GLY A 145 -8.84 13.16 -2.00
N ALA A 146 -7.64 13.05 -2.62
CA ALA A 146 -6.43 12.54 -1.99
C ALA A 146 -5.19 13.39 -2.32
N TRP A 147 -4.20 13.37 -1.44
CA TRP A 147 -2.87 13.90 -1.71
C TRP A 147 -2.06 12.90 -2.52
N LYS A 148 -1.56 13.32 -3.69
CA LYS A 148 -0.78 12.49 -4.60
C LYS A 148 0.57 13.13 -4.90
N ILE A 149 1.62 12.33 -4.93
CA ILE A 149 2.98 12.77 -5.29
C ILE A 149 3.00 13.17 -6.77
N ASP A 150 3.48 14.37 -7.03
CA ASP A 150 3.59 14.95 -8.38
C ASP A 150 5.03 15.20 -8.83
N GLU A 151 5.94 15.37 -7.86
CA GLU A 151 7.37 15.58 -8.15
C GLU A 151 8.21 15.05 -6.99
N VAL A 152 9.38 14.51 -7.31
CA VAL A 152 10.43 14.13 -6.36
C VAL A 152 11.74 14.76 -6.81
N LYS A 153 12.41 15.46 -5.90
CA LYS A 153 13.74 16.07 -6.11
C LYS A 153 14.71 15.54 -5.09
N PHE A 154 15.79 14.97 -5.55
CA PHE A 154 16.85 14.48 -4.70
C PHE A 154 17.81 15.63 -4.36
N SER A 155 18.26 15.66 -3.09
CA SER A 155 19.36 16.55 -2.69
C SER A 155 20.66 15.89 -3.14
N ASP A 156 21.44 16.62 -3.89
CA ASP A 156 22.81 16.24 -4.29
C ASP A 156 23.73 16.25 -3.07
#